data_5cc9823821e489e48453d2a4798b3f6d
#
_entry.id   5cc9823821e489e48453d2a4798b3f6d
#
_cell.length_a   1.000
_cell.length_b   1.000
_cell.length_c   1.000
_cell.angle_alpha   90.00
_cell.angle_beta   90.00
_cell.angle_gamma   90.00
#
_symmetry.space_group_name_H-M   'P 1'
#
loop_
_entity.id
_entity.type
_entity.pdbx_description
1 polymer ?
#
loop_
_entity_poly.entity_id
_entity_poly.type
_entity_poly.pdbx_seq_one_letter_code
_entity_poly.pdbx_strand_id
1 'polypeptide(L)'
;IADSTGKLSEMVPSPAGYAFDHTEWVRGREGLAVATLTDAGGAHAKIALVNLSDSSVLELAQGRELWHPDLWVANASSQNVELDPDSAGVYLLPNGTSEDLWLPYKMELLWKYKDSANVVIMGSSRALDGVNPDLFSSNFFAVNLAQVPNNPFFSFDFLTRYILPHVKKMRYLVISLDLDIWSYQKENSFFYMNYKKYPGFVYDENHGFWQNNYSKSLYEMTNNFLEGKMNIERRLETRGFDNLVSCGGWGNAEIAFDSNLAVIQADIFENYVEINRQIIETATQKGITVIGVIFPQNPDYRKTGAWGRYGLKRSLALSVLDRLEKISTINPRFILLDENLMGEHDYANSMAANIDHLCPRGAAKLTARLDSLLRTLK
;
A
#
# COMPACT_ATOMS: atom_id res chain seq x y z
N ILE A 1 -29.98 -25.90 -8.38
CA ILE A 1 -29.07 -24.83 -8.79
C ILE A 1 -29.51 -24.33 -10.14
N ALA A 2 -29.53 -23.03 -10.30
CA ALA A 2 -29.83 -22.36 -11.56
C ALA A 2 -28.58 -21.69 -12.11
N ASP A 3 -28.42 -21.70 -13.42
CA ASP A 3 -27.40 -20.91 -14.11
C ASP A 3 -27.77 -19.40 -14.13
N SER A 4 -26.90 -18.58 -14.70
CA SER A 4 -27.13 -17.12 -14.80
C SER A 4 -28.37 -16.73 -15.62
N THR A 5 -28.98 -17.67 -16.33
CA THR A 5 -30.24 -17.46 -17.08
C THR A 5 -31.47 -17.89 -16.30
N GLY A 6 -31.30 -18.45 -15.10
CA GLY A 6 -32.35 -19.02 -14.27
C GLY A 6 -32.76 -20.45 -14.68
N LYS A 7 -32.02 -21.07 -15.60
CA LYS A 7 -32.28 -22.48 -15.99
C LYS A 7 -31.72 -23.39 -14.91
N LEU A 8 -32.57 -24.31 -14.41
CA LEU A 8 -32.16 -25.35 -13.46
C LEU A 8 -31.19 -26.31 -14.14
N SER A 9 -29.98 -26.42 -13.62
CA SER A 9 -28.93 -27.32 -14.12
C SER A 9 -28.83 -28.60 -13.31
N GLU A 10 -29.01 -28.51 -11.99
CA GLU A 10 -28.88 -29.65 -11.07
C GLU A 10 -29.83 -29.49 -9.89
N MET A 11 -30.35 -30.60 -9.37
CA MET A 11 -31.14 -30.67 -8.16
C MET A 11 -30.57 -31.71 -7.21
N VAL A 12 -30.21 -31.29 -6.01
CA VAL A 12 -29.84 -32.19 -4.92
C VAL A 12 -31.04 -32.30 -3.99
N PRO A 13 -31.57 -33.55 -3.75
CA PRO A 13 -32.67 -33.71 -2.80
C PRO A 13 -32.21 -33.45 -1.37
N SER A 14 -33.01 -32.73 -0.61
CA SER A 14 -32.74 -32.56 0.81
C SER A 14 -32.90 -33.89 1.57
N PRO A 15 -32.14 -34.09 2.65
CA PRO A 15 -32.34 -35.28 3.51
C PRO A 15 -33.75 -35.37 4.07
N ALA A 16 -34.23 -36.60 4.28
CA ALA A 16 -35.59 -36.82 4.80
C ALA A 16 -35.84 -36.04 6.12
N GLY A 17 -36.93 -35.29 6.15
CA GLY A 17 -37.31 -34.48 7.31
C GLY A 17 -36.65 -33.12 7.40
N TYR A 18 -35.87 -32.72 6.40
CA TYR A 18 -35.18 -31.44 6.35
C TYR A 18 -35.40 -30.72 5.03
N ALA A 19 -35.28 -29.40 5.05
CA ALA A 19 -35.18 -28.53 3.88
C ALA A 19 -33.82 -27.80 3.90
N PHE A 20 -33.26 -27.56 2.71
CA PHE A 20 -32.10 -26.67 2.60
C PHE A 20 -32.51 -25.21 2.81
N ASP A 21 -31.72 -24.51 3.58
CA ASP A 21 -31.84 -23.08 3.83
C ASP A 21 -30.43 -22.45 3.90
N HIS A 22 -30.33 -21.13 3.69
CA HIS A 22 -29.06 -20.38 3.78
C HIS A 22 -27.88 -21.09 3.12
N THR A 23 -28.05 -21.44 1.83
CA THR A 23 -27.05 -22.18 1.06
C THR A 23 -25.99 -21.23 0.52
N GLU A 24 -24.71 -21.54 0.79
CA GLU A 24 -23.56 -20.80 0.32
C GLU A 24 -22.57 -21.70 -0.41
N TRP A 25 -21.86 -21.14 -1.37
CA TRP A 25 -20.80 -21.86 -2.06
C TRP A 25 -19.58 -22.04 -1.16
N VAL A 26 -19.02 -23.24 -1.16
CA VAL A 26 -17.76 -23.51 -0.45
C VAL A 26 -16.61 -22.83 -1.18
N ARG A 27 -16.00 -21.86 -0.52
CA ARG A 27 -14.89 -21.10 -1.11
C ARG A 27 -13.70 -22.00 -1.42
N GLY A 28 -13.21 -21.93 -2.65
CA GLY A 28 -12.06 -22.72 -3.11
C GLY A 28 -12.38 -24.17 -3.51
N ARG A 29 -13.66 -24.53 -3.64
CA ARG A 29 -14.09 -25.86 -4.10
C ARG A 29 -15.28 -25.77 -5.04
N GLU A 30 -15.03 -26.02 -6.31
CA GLU A 30 -16.08 -26.16 -7.32
C GLU A 30 -16.97 -27.37 -7.01
N GLY A 31 -18.26 -27.22 -7.21
CA GLY A 31 -19.23 -28.30 -7.00
C GLY A 31 -19.59 -28.60 -5.55
N LEU A 32 -19.10 -27.82 -4.57
CA LEU A 32 -19.49 -27.96 -3.17
C LEU A 32 -20.25 -26.72 -2.68
N ALA A 33 -21.31 -26.97 -1.93
CA ALA A 33 -22.04 -25.96 -1.19
C ALA A 33 -22.18 -26.36 0.28
N VAL A 34 -22.30 -25.37 1.15
CA VAL A 34 -22.66 -25.58 2.56
C VAL A 34 -24.05 -25.00 2.79
N ALA A 35 -24.87 -25.70 3.53
CA ALA A 35 -26.25 -25.28 3.77
C ALA A 35 -26.67 -25.55 5.21
N THR A 36 -27.59 -24.74 5.70
CA THR A 36 -28.39 -25.06 6.88
C THR A 36 -29.48 -26.07 6.50
N LEU A 37 -29.71 -27.04 7.34
CA LEU A 37 -30.83 -27.95 7.26
C LEU A 37 -31.88 -27.56 8.30
N THR A 38 -33.02 -27.11 7.81
CA THR A 38 -34.18 -26.75 8.64
C THR A 38 -35.10 -27.93 8.77
N ASP A 39 -35.46 -28.29 9.99
CA ASP A 39 -36.39 -29.39 10.26
C ASP A 39 -37.87 -29.02 10.01
N ALA A 40 -38.76 -30.00 10.12
CA ALA A 40 -40.21 -29.80 9.93
C ALA A 40 -40.86 -28.85 10.96
N GLY A 41 -40.19 -28.58 12.07
CA GLY A 41 -40.62 -27.60 13.08
C GLY A 41 -40.11 -26.19 12.80
N GLY A 42 -39.29 -26.00 11.75
CA GLY A 42 -38.70 -24.71 11.41
C GLY A 42 -37.38 -24.40 12.15
N ALA A 43 -36.82 -25.35 12.90
CA ALA A 43 -35.55 -25.16 13.57
C ALA A 43 -34.37 -25.40 12.60
N HIS A 44 -33.37 -24.51 12.63
CA HIS A 44 -32.12 -24.63 11.88
C HIS A 44 -31.19 -25.60 12.60
N ALA A 45 -31.46 -26.89 12.40
CA ALA A 45 -30.95 -27.96 13.27
C ALA A 45 -29.57 -28.47 12.90
N LYS A 46 -29.13 -28.30 11.64
CA LYS A 46 -27.88 -28.87 11.18
C LYS A 46 -27.19 -27.98 10.14
N ILE A 47 -25.88 -28.11 10.05
CA ILE A 47 -25.08 -27.64 8.92
C ILE A 47 -24.63 -28.86 8.12
N ALA A 48 -24.77 -28.78 6.80
CA ALA A 48 -24.37 -29.86 5.91
C ALA A 48 -23.52 -29.35 4.74
N LEU A 49 -22.56 -30.19 4.32
CA LEU A 49 -21.83 -30.05 3.07
C LEU A 49 -22.58 -30.79 1.98
N VAL A 50 -22.85 -30.14 0.90
CA VAL A 50 -23.59 -30.66 -0.27
C VAL A 50 -22.59 -30.79 -1.42
N ASN A 51 -22.41 -32.00 -1.95
CA ASN A 51 -21.63 -32.23 -3.15
C ASN A 51 -22.55 -32.35 -4.35
N LEU A 52 -22.38 -31.47 -5.31
CA LEU A 52 -23.26 -31.39 -6.48
C LEU A 52 -22.95 -32.48 -7.51
N SER A 53 -21.71 -32.97 -7.56
CA SER A 53 -21.29 -33.95 -8.56
C SER A 53 -21.90 -35.34 -8.35
N ASP A 54 -22.21 -35.70 -7.09
CA ASP A 54 -22.77 -37.01 -6.71
C ASP A 54 -24.05 -36.87 -5.87
N SER A 55 -24.54 -35.64 -5.66
CA SER A 55 -25.70 -35.33 -4.84
C SER A 55 -25.61 -35.79 -3.37
N SER A 56 -24.39 -36.02 -2.87
CA SER A 56 -24.20 -36.44 -1.48
C SER A 56 -24.34 -35.26 -0.53
N VAL A 57 -24.89 -35.52 0.68
CA VAL A 57 -25.09 -34.57 1.74
C VAL A 57 -24.42 -35.09 3.00
N LEU A 58 -23.38 -34.42 3.45
CA LEU A 58 -22.62 -34.78 4.66
C LEU A 58 -22.94 -33.80 5.79
N GLU A 59 -23.44 -34.29 6.90
CA GLU A 59 -23.64 -33.50 8.11
C GLU A 59 -22.30 -33.06 8.70
N LEU A 60 -22.12 -31.77 8.89
CA LEU A 60 -20.93 -31.19 9.50
C LEU A 60 -21.10 -30.81 10.97
N ALA A 61 -22.31 -30.35 11.33
CA ALA A 61 -22.63 -29.94 12.67
C ALA A 61 -24.13 -30.13 12.96
N GLN A 62 -24.46 -30.36 14.24
CA GLN A 62 -25.82 -30.39 14.75
C GLN A 62 -25.94 -29.47 15.97
N GLY A 63 -27.04 -28.73 16.05
CA GLY A 63 -27.28 -27.79 17.15
C GLY A 63 -28.65 -27.17 17.11
N ARG A 64 -28.87 -26.10 17.87
CA ARG A 64 -30.08 -25.29 17.81
C ARG A 64 -29.74 -23.95 17.16
N GLU A 65 -30.56 -23.53 16.19
CA GLU A 65 -30.40 -22.20 15.53
C GLU A 65 -29.04 -22.01 14.88
N LEU A 66 -28.63 -22.94 14.00
CA LEU A 66 -27.42 -22.87 13.20
C LEU A 66 -27.70 -22.09 11.91
N TRP A 67 -27.26 -20.83 11.86
CA TRP A 67 -27.54 -19.90 10.77
C TRP A 67 -26.32 -19.62 9.90
N HIS A 68 -26.55 -19.28 8.63
CA HIS A 68 -25.56 -18.73 7.70
C HIS A 68 -24.20 -19.43 7.73
N PRO A 69 -24.15 -20.72 7.39
CA PRO A 69 -22.90 -21.43 7.37
C PRO A 69 -21.95 -20.86 6.31
N ASP A 70 -20.74 -20.56 6.70
CA ASP A 70 -19.66 -20.27 5.77
C ASP A 70 -18.57 -21.32 5.99
N LEU A 71 -18.25 -22.10 4.95
CA LEU A 71 -17.23 -23.12 5.01
C LEU A 71 -16.06 -22.74 4.13
N TRP A 72 -14.93 -22.56 4.77
CA TRP A 72 -13.66 -22.42 4.10
C TRP A 72 -12.88 -23.74 4.20
N VAL A 73 -12.54 -24.33 3.07
CA VAL A 73 -11.73 -25.54 3.03
C VAL A 73 -10.29 -25.16 2.77
N ALA A 74 -9.45 -25.30 3.80
CA ALA A 74 -8.01 -25.29 3.59
C ALA A 74 -7.65 -26.43 2.65
N ASN A 75 -7.00 -26.12 1.53
CA ASN A 75 -6.55 -27.16 0.62
C ASN A 75 -5.53 -28.05 1.31
N ALA A 76 -5.96 -29.22 1.79
CA ALA A 76 -5.11 -30.24 2.36
C ALA A 76 -4.36 -31.06 1.29
N SER A 77 -4.48 -30.74 0.02
CA SER A 77 -3.66 -31.34 -1.03
C SER A 77 -2.47 -30.43 -1.29
N SER A 78 -1.34 -30.83 -0.76
CA SER A 78 -0.01 -30.38 -1.14
C SER A 78 0.31 -30.68 -2.62
N GLN A 79 -0.46 -30.18 -3.54
CA GLN A 79 0.15 -29.73 -4.76
C GLN A 79 0.83 -28.43 -4.40
N ASN A 80 2.16 -28.38 -4.50
CA ASN A 80 2.90 -27.15 -4.59
C ASN A 80 2.37 -26.38 -5.81
N VAL A 81 1.22 -25.75 -5.66
CA VAL A 81 0.82 -24.68 -6.53
C VAL A 81 1.72 -23.54 -6.07
N GLU A 82 2.80 -23.38 -6.80
CA GLU A 82 3.66 -22.23 -6.66
C GLU A 82 2.73 -21.02 -6.70
N LEU A 83 2.61 -20.32 -5.58
CA LEU A 83 1.83 -19.09 -5.50
C LEU A 83 2.38 -18.19 -6.58
N ASP A 84 1.54 -17.85 -7.53
CA ASP A 84 1.85 -16.76 -8.43
C ASP A 84 1.96 -15.50 -7.57
N PRO A 85 3.18 -14.97 -7.33
CA PRO A 85 3.36 -13.77 -6.53
C PRO A 85 2.57 -12.59 -7.09
N ASP A 86 2.26 -12.62 -8.39
CA ASP A 86 1.48 -11.60 -9.09
C ASP A 86 -0.01 -11.67 -8.72
N SER A 87 -0.48 -12.77 -8.15
CA SER A 87 -1.87 -12.93 -7.71
C SER A 87 -2.08 -12.78 -6.20
N ALA A 88 -1.00 -12.67 -5.44
CA ALA A 88 -1.05 -12.57 -3.98
C ALA A 88 -1.06 -11.10 -3.53
N GLY A 89 -2.17 -10.54 -3.15
CA GLY A 89 -2.15 -9.26 -2.45
C GLY A 89 -3.07 -8.17 -2.94
N VAL A 90 -3.81 -8.41 -3.98
CA VAL A 90 -4.80 -7.43 -4.41
C VAL A 90 -6.13 -7.73 -3.71
N TYR A 91 -6.44 -6.94 -2.68
CA TYR A 91 -7.75 -6.97 -2.03
C TYR A 91 -8.62 -5.89 -2.59
N LEU A 92 -9.71 -6.32 -3.18
CA LEU A 92 -10.80 -5.44 -3.48
C LEU A 92 -11.69 -5.28 -2.27
N LEU A 93 -11.83 -4.03 -1.92
CA LEU A 93 -12.89 -3.61 -1.06
C LEU A 93 -14.08 -3.27 -1.97
N PRO A 94 -15.21 -3.95 -1.82
CA PRO A 94 -16.36 -3.74 -2.71
C PRO A 94 -16.81 -2.28 -2.83
N ASN A 95 -16.48 -1.46 -1.85
CA ASN A 95 -16.81 -0.02 -1.80
C ASN A 95 -15.57 0.85 -1.55
N GLY A 96 -14.37 0.36 -1.84
CA GLY A 96 -13.12 1.09 -1.63
C GLY A 96 -13.02 2.33 -2.52
N THR A 97 -12.40 3.37 -1.99
CA THR A 97 -11.98 4.55 -2.76
C THR A 97 -10.69 4.25 -3.54
N SER A 98 -10.33 5.13 -4.47
CA SER A 98 -9.04 5.01 -5.16
C SER A 98 -7.84 5.01 -4.19
N GLU A 99 -7.98 5.65 -3.04
CA GLU A 99 -6.96 5.70 -1.99
C GLU A 99 -6.80 4.35 -1.29
N ASP A 100 -7.86 3.59 -1.12
CA ASP A 100 -7.84 2.26 -0.51
C ASP A 100 -7.08 1.22 -1.37
N LEU A 101 -6.82 1.54 -2.64
CA LEU A 101 -6.15 0.65 -3.58
C LEU A 101 -4.62 0.79 -3.58
N TRP A 102 -4.08 1.87 -3.00
CA TRP A 102 -2.64 2.11 -3.04
C TRP A 102 -1.84 1.05 -2.28
N LEU A 103 -2.28 0.69 -1.08
CA LEU A 103 -1.55 -0.30 -0.29
C LEU A 103 -1.52 -1.69 -0.94
N PRO A 104 -2.65 -2.29 -1.37
CA PRO A 104 -2.63 -3.55 -2.12
C PRO A 104 -1.68 -3.49 -3.33
N TYR A 105 -1.77 -2.44 -4.11
CA TYR A 105 -0.92 -2.25 -5.27
C TYR A 105 0.58 -2.18 -4.91
N LYS A 106 0.95 -1.48 -3.84
CA LYS A 106 2.34 -1.41 -3.38
C LYS A 106 2.83 -2.74 -2.80
N MET A 107 1.94 -3.52 -2.22
CA MET A 107 2.26 -4.88 -1.79
C MET A 107 2.53 -5.82 -2.98
N GLU A 108 1.76 -5.72 -4.06
CA GLU A 108 2.02 -6.42 -5.32
C GLU A 108 3.42 -6.11 -5.87
N LEU A 109 3.76 -4.82 -5.95
CA LEU A 109 5.08 -4.38 -6.37
C LEU A 109 6.19 -4.94 -5.49
N LEU A 110 6.00 -4.92 -4.18
CA LEU A 110 6.94 -5.46 -3.22
C LEU A 110 7.22 -6.94 -3.52
N TRP A 111 6.18 -7.74 -3.66
CA TRP A 111 6.31 -9.17 -3.92
C TRP A 111 6.93 -9.46 -5.28
N LYS A 112 6.48 -8.77 -6.31
CA LYS A 112 7.02 -8.92 -7.66
C LYS A 112 8.51 -8.65 -7.74
N TYR A 113 8.99 -7.65 -7.01
CA TYR A 113 10.35 -7.15 -7.16
C TYR A 113 11.27 -7.34 -5.95
N LYS A 114 10.81 -7.99 -4.87
CA LYS A 114 11.58 -8.19 -3.62
C LYS A 114 12.96 -8.81 -3.83
N ASP A 115 13.09 -9.70 -4.80
CA ASP A 115 14.34 -10.42 -5.08
C ASP A 115 15.27 -9.66 -6.04
N SER A 116 14.78 -8.61 -6.67
CA SER A 116 15.52 -7.80 -7.64
C SER A 116 15.89 -6.41 -7.12
N ALA A 117 15.03 -5.82 -6.29
CA ALA A 117 15.18 -4.44 -5.84
C ALA A 117 16.42 -4.24 -4.97
N ASN A 118 17.29 -3.31 -5.38
CA ASN A 118 18.40 -2.82 -4.57
C ASN A 118 18.24 -1.35 -4.16
N VAL A 119 17.28 -0.65 -4.74
CA VAL A 119 16.82 0.69 -4.34
C VAL A 119 15.32 0.64 -4.07
N VAL A 120 14.91 1.04 -2.89
CA VAL A 120 13.49 1.17 -2.53
C VAL A 120 13.17 2.63 -2.26
N ILE A 121 12.10 3.13 -2.87
CA ILE A 121 11.58 4.48 -2.65
C ILE A 121 10.33 4.38 -1.79
N MET A 122 10.26 5.13 -0.70
CA MET A 122 9.13 5.23 0.21
C MET A 122 8.74 6.68 0.43
N GLY A 123 7.50 6.90 0.81
CA GLY A 123 7.04 8.25 1.17
C GLY A 123 5.62 8.52 0.68
N SER A 124 5.31 9.81 0.56
CA SER A 124 4.02 10.32 0.13
C SER A 124 3.87 10.39 -1.39
N SER A 125 2.80 11.05 -1.83
CA SER A 125 2.58 11.40 -3.25
C SER A 125 3.76 12.14 -3.88
N ARG A 126 4.52 12.91 -3.12
CA ARG A 126 5.70 13.61 -3.64
C ARG A 126 6.78 12.63 -4.12
N ALA A 127 6.99 11.56 -3.39
CA ALA A 127 7.90 10.49 -3.83
C ALA A 127 7.28 9.61 -4.92
N LEU A 128 5.97 9.36 -4.83
CA LEU A 128 5.21 8.59 -5.81
C LEU A 128 5.31 9.21 -7.22
N ASP A 129 5.11 10.52 -7.31
CA ASP A 129 5.11 11.29 -8.57
C ASP A 129 6.50 11.84 -8.91
N GLY A 130 7.40 11.91 -7.93
CA GLY A 130 8.68 12.60 -8.06
C GLY A 130 9.89 11.71 -8.37
N VAL A 131 9.79 10.39 -8.18
CA VAL A 131 10.92 9.48 -8.43
C VAL A 131 10.51 8.36 -9.36
N ASN A 132 11.08 8.36 -10.57
CA ASN A 132 10.81 7.35 -11.59
C ASN A 132 11.85 6.22 -11.56
N PRO A 133 11.51 4.99 -11.12
CA PRO A 133 12.42 3.86 -11.06
C PRO A 133 13.10 3.49 -12.38
N ASP A 134 12.44 3.74 -13.52
CA ASP A 134 12.95 3.35 -14.84
C ASP A 134 14.09 4.23 -15.33
N LEU A 135 14.29 5.37 -14.69
CA LEU A 135 15.35 6.32 -15.09
C LEU A 135 16.66 6.15 -14.31
N PHE A 136 16.72 5.19 -13.38
CA PHE A 136 17.98 4.84 -12.75
C PHE A 136 18.87 4.04 -13.72
N SER A 137 20.19 4.21 -13.59
CA SER A 137 21.16 3.44 -14.36
C SER A 137 21.07 1.94 -14.07
N SER A 138 21.53 1.11 -14.99
CA SER A 138 21.40 -0.36 -14.98
C SER A 138 21.93 -1.07 -13.72
N ASN A 139 22.78 -0.39 -12.94
CA ASN A 139 23.29 -0.92 -11.66
C ASN A 139 22.24 -0.84 -10.52
N PHE A 140 21.17 -0.09 -10.73
CA PHE A 140 20.13 0.14 -9.72
C PHE A 140 18.80 -0.37 -10.23
N PHE A 141 18.30 -1.38 -9.55
CA PHE A 141 16.92 -1.83 -9.74
C PHE A 141 16.04 -1.17 -8.67
N ALA A 142 15.46 -0.05 -9.03
CA ALA A 142 14.62 0.73 -8.12
C ALA A 142 13.16 0.30 -8.20
N VAL A 143 12.46 0.36 -7.05
CA VAL A 143 11.01 0.14 -6.93
C VAL A 143 10.41 1.26 -6.08
N ASN A 144 9.36 1.90 -6.58
CA ASN A 144 8.67 2.98 -5.89
C ASN A 144 7.47 2.43 -5.10
N LEU A 145 7.65 2.31 -3.78
CA LEU A 145 6.64 1.87 -2.82
C LEU A 145 5.98 3.03 -2.08
N ALA A 146 6.21 4.26 -2.51
CA ALA A 146 5.52 5.44 -1.97
C ALA A 146 4.03 5.38 -2.28
N GLN A 147 3.19 5.97 -1.42
CA GLN A 147 1.74 5.86 -1.51
C GLN A 147 1.01 7.07 -0.93
N VAL A 148 -0.29 7.13 -1.16
CA VAL A 148 -1.18 8.23 -0.77
C VAL A 148 -2.41 7.68 -0.05
N PRO A 149 -2.78 8.24 1.09
CA PRO A 149 -1.98 9.11 1.95
C PRO A 149 -0.83 8.36 2.61
N ASN A 150 0.17 9.07 3.08
CA ASN A 150 1.28 8.48 3.83
C ASN A 150 1.71 9.40 4.99
N ASN A 151 2.27 8.79 6.01
CA ASN A 151 2.95 9.48 7.10
C ASN A 151 4.15 8.63 7.59
N PRO A 152 5.06 9.19 8.38
CA PRO A 152 6.25 8.47 8.82
C PRO A 152 5.96 7.21 9.65
N PHE A 153 4.87 7.19 10.42
CA PHE A 153 4.49 6.01 11.21
C PHE A 153 4.11 4.84 10.30
N PHE A 154 3.33 5.12 9.24
CA PHE A 154 3.04 4.12 8.21
C PHE A 154 4.33 3.64 7.54
N SER A 155 5.20 4.58 7.15
CA SER A 155 6.49 4.26 6.52
C SER A 155 7.36 3.37 7.41
N PHE A 156 7.39 3.62 8.71
CA PHE A 156 8.13 2.79 9.67
C PHE A 156 7.57 1.37 9.78
N ASP A 157 6.25 1.24 9.91
CA ASP A 157 5.58 -0.07 9.96
C ASP A 157 5.80 -0.85 8.65
N PHE A 158 5.67 -0.18 7.51
CA PHE A 158 5.86 -0.81 6.21
C PHE A 158 7.32 -1.25 5.99
N LEU A 159 8.28 -0.40 6.39
CA LEU A 159 9.70 -0.72 6.36
C LEU A 159 10.03 -1.94 7.20
N THR A 160 9.60 -1.94 8.45
CA THR A 160 10.02 -2.95 9.44
C THR A 160 9.32 -4.28 9.25
N ARG A 161 8.04 -4.27 8.90
CA ARG A 161 7.24 -5.50 8.78
C ARG A 161 7.34 -6.15 7.41
N TYR A 162 7.53 -5.37 6.34
CA TYR A 162 7.44 -5.90 4.98
C TYR A 162 8.72 -5.72 4.18
N ILE A 163 9.29 -4.51 4.12
CA ILE A 163 10.40 -4.25 3.22
C ILE A 163 11.69 -4.93 3.72
N LEU A 164 12.11 -4.65 4.95
CA LEU A 164 13.34 -5.21 5.52
C LEU A 164 13.36 -6.75 5.60
N PRO A 165 12.25 -7.42 5.94
CA PRO A 165 12.21 -8.87 5.94
C PRO A 165 12.33 -9.51 4.55
N HIS A 166 11.83 -8.84 3.50
CA HIS A 166 11.65 -9.46 2.19
C HIS A 166 12.62 -8.97 1.11
N VAL A 167 13.01 -7.69 1.11
CA VAL A 167 13.91 -7.12 0.09
C VAL A 167 15.36 -7.32 0.47
N LYS A 168 15.90 -8.52 0.25
CA LYS A 168 17.23 -8.93 0.73
C LYS A 168 18.40 -8.26 0.04
N LYS A 169 18.21 -7.74 -1.18
CA LYS A 169 19.26 -7.07 -1.96
C LYS A 169 19.27 -5.55 -1.76
N MET A 170 18.39 -5.03 -0.89
CA MET A 170 18.31 -3.59 -0.69
C MET A 170 19.62 -3.01 -0.14
N ARG A 171 20.15 -2.04 -0.85
CA ARG A 171 21.34 -1.28 -0.49
C ARG A 171 21.02 0.18 -0.19
N TYR A 172 19.98 0.69 -0.81
CA TYR A 172 19.57 2.09 -0.74
C TYR A 172 18.07 2.20 -0.44
N LEU A 173 17.76 3.08 0.49
CA LEU A 173 16.41 3.46 0.84
C LEU A 173 16.24 4.96 0.62
N VAL A 174 15.39 5.35 -0.32
CA VAL A 174 15.01 6.75 -0.56
C VAL A 174 13.71 7.02 0.18
N ILE A 175 13.71 7.99 1.08
CA ILE A 175 12.51 8.35 1.86
C ILE A 175 12.11 9.80 1.61
N SER A 176 10.81 10.04 1.49
CA SER A 176 10.27 11.39 1.49
C SER A 176 10.27 11.97 2.90
N LEU A 177 10.91 13.09 3.08
CA LEU A 177 10.90 13.87 4.32
C LEU A 177 9.95 15.07 4.15
N ASP A 178 8.66 14.78 4.25
CA ASP A 178 7.61 15.77 4.03
C ASP A 178 7.39 16.59 5.30
N LEU A 179 8.20 17.62 5.49
CA LEU A 179 8.26 18.43 6.70
C LEU A 179 6.94 19.12 7.07
N ASP A 180 6.03 19.23 6.15
CA ASP A 180 4.73 19.87 6.30
C ASP A 180 3.56 18.89 6.52
N ILE A 181 3.82 17.57 6.58
CA ILE A 181 2.80 16.54 6.80
C ILE A 181 2.95 15.90 8.19
N TRP A 182 2.97 16.71 9.22
CA TRP A 182 3.23 16.21 10.60
C TRP A 182 1.97 16.05 11.46
N SER A 183 0.83 16.53 11.00
CA SER A 183 -0.41 16.52 11.78
C SER A 183 -1.03 15.13 11.90
N TYR A 184 -0.47 14.13 11.26
CA TYR A 184 -0.97 12.77 11.34
C TYR A 184 -0.48 12.10 12.62
N GLN A 185 -1.39 11.89 13.55
CA GLN A 185 -1.15 11.05 14.71
C GLN A 185 -1.04 9.59 14.29
N LYS A 186 -0.38 8.77 15.11
CA LYS A 186 -0.21 7.34 14.85
C LYS A 186 -1.53 6.62 14.58
N GLU A 187 -2.58 6.98 15.32
CA GLU A 187 -3.92 6.42 15.19
C GLU A 187 -4.61 6.80 13.87
N ASN A 188 -4.18 7.88 13.25
CA ASN A 188 -4.65 8.34 11.95
C ASN A 188 -3.77 7.85 10.80
N SER A 189 -2.81 6.95 11.07
CA SER A 189 -2.04 6.37 9.99
C SER A 189 -2.96 5.55 9.08
N PHE A 190 -2.80 5.72 7.79
CA PHE A 190 -3.56 4.99 6.77
C PHE A 190 -3.45 3.47 6.98
N PHE A 191 -2.27 2.99 7.36
CA PHE A 191 -2.04 1.59 7.69
C PHE A 191 -2.90 1.12 8.87
N TYR A 192 -2.95 1.89 9.96
CA TYR A 192 -3.72 1.54 11.14
C TYR A 192 -5.23 1.56 10.85
N MET A 193 -5.70 2.55 10.09
CA MET A 193 -7.10 2.64 9.69
C MET A 193 -7.48 1.48 8.76
N ASN A 194 -6.64 1.13 7.80
CA ASN A 194 -6.88 0.00 6.90
C ASN A 194 -6.72 -1.34 7.61
N TYR A 195 -5.75 -1.48 8.49
CA TYR A 195 -5.55 -2.67 9.30
C TYR A 195 -6.77 -3.02 10.16
N LYS A 196 -7.40 -2.02 10.78
CA LYS A 196 -8.65 -2.20 11.53
C LYS A 196 -9.88 -2.42 10.65
N LYS A 197 -9.94 -1.72 9.53
CA LYS A 197 -11.09 -1.69 8.64
C LYS A 197 -11.16 -2.93 7.74
N TYR A 198 -10.03 -3.54 7.47
CA TYR A 198 -9.88 -4.64 6.52
C TYR A 198 -9.08 -5.80 7.12
N PRO A 199 -9.77 -6.75 7.79
CA PRO A 199 -9.10 -7.88 8.43
C PRO A 199 -8.21 -8.71 7.51
N GLY A 200 -8.47 -8.69 6.20
CA GLY A 200 -7.64 -9.34 5.20
C GLY A 200 -6.24 -8.70 5.02
N PHE A 201 -6.04 -7.50 5.55
CA PHE A 201 -4.72 -6.86 5.64
C PHE A 201 -3.95 -7.20 6.92
N VAL A 202 -4.49 -8.05 7.77
CA VAL A 202 -3.73 -8.59 8.89
C VAL A 202 -2.72 -9.57 8.33
N TYR A 203 -1.62 -9.03 7.91
CA TYR A 203 -0.42 -9.81 7.64
C TYR A 203 0.19 -10.11 9.00
N ASP A 204 -0.18 -11.27 9.56
CA ASP A 204 0.50 -11.79 10.71
C ASP A 204 1.96 -12.11 10.37
N GLU A 205 2.76 -12.44 11.38
CA GLU A 205 4.16 -12.78 11.21
C GLU A 205 4.40 -13.97 10.28
N ASN A 206 3.40 -14.78 10.06
CA ASN A 206 3.47 -16.00 9.24
C ASN A 206 3.08 -15.77 7.79
N HIS A 207 2.52 -14.60 7.45
CA HIS A 207 2.08 -14.28 6.08
C HIS A 207 1.31 -15.42 5.39
N GLY A 208 0.61 -16.20 6.19
CA GLY A 208 -0.21 -17.32 5.71
C GLY A 208 -1.20 -16.91 4.65
N PHE A 209 -1.55 -15.64 4.68
CA PHE A 209 -2.33 -14.96 3.67
C PHE A 209 -1.72 -15.06 2.26
N TRP A 210 -0.44 -14.78 2.08
CA TRP A 210 0.27 -14.86 0.81
C TRP A 210 0.49 -16.31 0.35
N GLN A 211 0.38 -17.26 1.27
CA GLN A 211 0.45 -18.69 1.00
C GLN A 211 -0.91 -19.30 0.68
N ASN A 212 -1.98 -18.57 0.92
CA ASN A 212 -3.33 -19.02 0.59
C ASN A 212 -3.62 -18.70 -0.88
N ASN A 213 -3.91 -19.73 -1.65
CA ASN A 213 -4.24 -19.63 -3.07
C ASN A 213 -5.40 -18.66 -3.30
N TYR A 214 -5.10 -17.45 -3.74
CA TYR A 214 -6.10 -16.61 -4.39
C TYR A 214 -6.37 -17.19 -5.77
N SER A 215 -7.63 -17.42 -6.08
CA SER A 215 -7.99 -17.93 -7.38
C SER A 215 -7.60 -16.88 -8.45
N LYS A 216 -7.13 -17.36 -9.59
CA LYS A 216 -6.91 -16.52 -10.78
C LYS A 216 -8.12 -15.63 -11.10
N SER A 217 -9.32 -16.15 -10.88
CA SER A 217 -10.57 -15.41 -11.05
C SER A 217 -10.71 -14.23 -10.07
N LEU A 218 -10.22 -14.32 -8.84
CA LEU A 218 -10.22 -13.20 -7.89
C LEU A 218 -9.24 -12.12 -8.35
N TYR A 219 -8.07 -12.51 -8.83
CA TYR A 219 -7.09 -11.60 -9.40
C TYR A 219 -7.62 -10.88 -10.66
N GLU A 220 -8.22 -11.64 -11.59
CA GLU A 220 -8.86 -11.08 -12.79
C GLU A 220 -10.02 -10.14 -12.45
N MET A 221 -10.88 -10.50 -11.51
CA MET A 221 -11.97 -9.64 -11.03
C MET A 221 -11.43 -8.36 -10.40
N THR A 222 -10.33 -8.46 -9.67
CA THR A 222 -9.62 -7.35 -9.05
C THR A 222 -9.03 -6.42 -10.09
N ASN A 223 -8.35 -6.95 -11.09
CA ASN A 223 -7.81 -6.17 -12.20
C ASN A 223 -8.92 -5.46 -12.99
N ASN A 224 -9.99 -6.15 -13.32
CA ASN A 224 -11.13 -5.55 -14.03
C ASN A 224 -11.77 -4.39 -13.23
N PHE A 225 -11.86 -4.51 -11.92
CA PHE A 225 -12.35 -3.42 -11.06
C PHE A 225 -11.39 -2.24 -11.03
N LEU A 226 -10.10 -2.51 -10.98
CA LEU A 226 -9.05 -1.49 -10.92
C LEU A 226 -8.80 -0.83 -12.28
N GLU A 227 -9.03 -1.51 -13.39
CA GLU A 227 -8.93 -0.94 -14.75
C GLU A 227 -9.81 0.29 -14.96
N GLY A 228 -10.95 0.38 -14.28
CA GLY A 228 -11.80 1.57 -14.31
C GLY A 228 -11.28 2.77 -13.53
N LYS A 229 -10.34 2.56 -12.59
CA LYS A 229 -9.85 3.60 -11.66
C LYS A 229 -8.33 3.69 -11.57
N MET A 230 -7.64 2.59 -11.70
CA MET A 230 -6.18 2.49 -11.69
C MET A 230 -5.75 1.42 -12.70
N ASN A 231 -4.97 1.80 -13.70
CA ASN A 231 -4.31 0.81 -14.55
C ASN A 231 -3.13 0.20 -13.78
N ILE A 232 -3.37 -0.89 -13.06
CA ILE A 232 -2.35 -1.59 -12.26
C ILE A 232 -1.24 -2.13 -13.14
N GLU A 233 -1.57 -2.76 -14.27
CA GLU A 233 -0.56 -3.31 -15.18
C GLU A 233 0.43 -2.23 -15.61
N ARG A 234 -0.06 -1.08 -16.02
CA ARG A 234 0.80 0.04 -16.41
C ARG A 234 1.67 0.54 -15.26
N ARG A 235 1.18 0.51 -14.03
CA ARG A 235 1.94 0.92 -12.83
C ARG A 235 2.91 -0.16 -12.36
N LEU A 236 2.59 -1.43 -12.56
CA LEU A 236 3.54 -2.52 -12.39
C LEU A 236 4.70 -2.37 -13.37
N GLU A 237 4.42 -2.03 -14.63
CA GLU A 237 5.45 -1.76 -15.64
C GLU A 237 6.36 -0.59 -15.25
N THR A 238 5.81 0.47 -14.68
CA THR A 238 6.57 1.63 -14.20
C THR A 238 7.24 1.41 -12.84
N ARG A 239 7.17 0.21 -12.31
CA ARG A 239 7.69 -0.14 -10.98
C ARG A 239 7.21 0.79 -9.86
N GLY A 240 5.98 1.28 -9.98
CA GLY A 240 5.28 2.05 -8.98
C GLY A 240 5.31 3.57 -9.13
N PHE A 241 5.94 4.10 -10.15
CA PHE A 241 5.88 5.53 -10.49
C PHE A 241 4.52 5.91 -11.06
N ASP A 242 3.94 7.03 -10.60
CA ASP A 242 2.72 7.58 -11.20
C ASP A 242 3.05 8.52 -12.36
N ASN A 243 3.03 7.98 -13.58
CA ASN A 243 3.29 8.73 -14.80
C ASN A 243 2.05 9.42 -15.41
N LEU A 244 0.91 9.34 -14.73
CA LEU A 244 -0.36 9.89 -15.22
C LEU A 244 -0.53 11.37 -14.87
N VAL A 245 0.38 11.92 -14.07
CA VAL A 245 0.33 13.31 -13.62
C VAL A 245 0.75 14.25 -14.75
N SER A 246 -0.11 15.20 -15.09
CA SER A 246 0.18 16.21 -16.13
C SER A 246 1.08 17.34 -15.59
N CYS A 247 1.84 17.98 -16.48
CA CYS A 247 2.66 19.15 -16.14
C CYS A 247 1.81 20.44 -16.17
N GLY A 248 1.06 20.70 -15.07
CA GLY A 248 0.21 21.88 -14.92
C GLY A 248 0.93 23.17 -14.46
N GLY A 249 2.17 23.03 -14.01
CA GLY A 249 2.95 24.11 -13.40
C GLY A 249 2.71 24.23 -11.89
N TRP A 250 3.50 25.11 -11.23
CA TRP A 250 3.41 25.30 -9.78
C TRP A 250 2.08 25.94 -9.32
N GLY A 251 1.36 26.66 -10.19
CA GLY A 251 0.17 27.41 -9.78
C GLY A 251 0.48 28.54 -8.79
N ASN A 252 -0.51 28.91 -7.99
CA ASN A 252 -0.35 29.91 -6.93
C ASN A 252 0.08 29.23 -5.62
N ALA A 253 0.91 29.90 -4.82
CA ALA A 253 1.33 29.42 -3.51
C ALA A 253 0.21 29.62 -2.46
N GLU A 254 -0.82 28.79 -2.55
CA GLU A 254 -1.96 28.80 -1.64
C GLU A 254 -1.74 27.84 -0.47
N ILE A 255 -2.12 28.28 0.74
CA ILE A 255 -2.10 27.44 1.93
C ILE A 255 -3.43 26.69 2.00
N ALA A 256 -3.40 25.37 2.19
CA ALA A 256 -4.60 24.57 2.30
C ALA A 256 -5.44 25.01 3.53
N PHE A 257 -6.74 25.18 3.32
CA PHE A 257 -7.66 25.68 4.37
C PHE A 257 -7.83 24.72 5.56
N ASP A 258 -7.62 23.46 5.36
CA ASP A 258 -7.67 22.41 6.39
C ASP A 258 -6.35 22.24 7.15
N SER A 259 -5.37 23.08 6.81
CA SER A 259 -4.07 23.08 7.48
C SER A 259 -4.17 23.69 8.88
N ASN A 260 -4.75 22.97 9.81
CA ASN A 260 -4.62 23.26 11.25
C ASN A 260 -3.14 23.21 11.73
N LEU A 261 -2.21 23.08 10.81
CA LEU A 261 -0.77 22.98 10.97
C LEU A 261 -0.08 24.26 11.40
N ALA A 262 -0.81 25.39 11.40
CA ALA A 262 -0.31 26.63 11.96
C ALA A 262 -0.04 26.56 13.48
N VAL A 263 -0.65 25.58 14.17
CA VAL A 263 -0.49 25.32 15.60
C VAL A 263 -0.06 23.87 15.80
N ILE A 264 1.21 23.57 15.50
CA ILE A 264 1.78 22.28 15.82
C ILE A 264 2.04 22.22 17.31
N GLN A 265 1.49 21.21 17.97
CA GLN A 265 1.82 20.90 19.36
C GLN A 265 3.26 20.35 19.41
N ALA A 266 3.99 20.73 20.45
CA ALA A 266 5.41 20.37 20.57
C ALA A 266 5.66 18.85 20.57
N ASP A 267 4.73 18.08 21.14
CA ASP A 267 4.78 16.61 21.16
C ASP A 267 4.60 15.97 19.77
N ILE A 268 3.77 16.53 18.91
CA ILE A 268 3.60 16.07 17.52
C ILE A 268 4.91 16.27 16.75
N PHE A 269 5.55 17.40 16.95
CA PHE A 269 6.85 17.71 16.36
C PHE A 269 7.93 16.72 16.80
N GLU A 270 8.05 16.49 18.09
CA GLU A 270 9.04 15.54 18.62
C GLU A 270 8.77 14.12 18.13
N ASN A 271 7.53 13.68 18.09
CA ASN A 271 7.16 12.38 17.57
C ASN A 271 7.51 12.22 16.08
N TYR A 272 7.33 13.27 15.27
CA TYR A 272 7.72 13.23 13.86
C TYR A 272 9.23 13.08 13.69
N VAL A 273 10.02 13.86 14.40
CA VAL A 273 11.48 13.75 14.31
C VAL A 273 11.95 12.41 14.81
N GLU A 274 11.38 11.92 15.89
CA GLU A 274 11.74 10.62 16.47
C GLU A 274 11.43 9.47 15.54
N ILE A 275 10.26 9.43 14.92
CA ILE A 275 9.91 8.33 14.00
C ILE A 275 10.79 8.34 12.74
N ASN A 276 11.14 9.51 12.20
CA ASN A 276 12.07 9.59 11.09
C ASN A 276 13.48 9.15 11.50
N ARG A 277 13.93 9.49 12.72
CA ARG A 277 15.19 8.99 13.28
C ARG A 277 15.17 7.45 13.37
N GLN A 278 14.08 6.86 13.84
CA GLN A 278 13.92 5.40 13.92
C GLN A 278 13.96 4.75 12.54
N ILE A 279 13.32 5.31 11.52
CA ILE A 279 13.40 4.82 10.13
C ILE A 279 14.86 4.78 9.68
N ILE A 280 15.58 5.91 9.85
CA ILE A 280 16.97 6.06 9.45
C ILE A 280 17.84 5.04 10.18
N GLU A 281 17.78 4.98 11.51
CA GLU A 281 18.61 4.09 12.31
C GLU A 281 18.33 2.61 12.01
N THR A 282 17.07 2.23 11.91
CA THR A 282 16.69 0.84 11.63
C THR A 282 17.24 0.35 10.30
N ALA A 283 17.20 1.19 9.26
CA ALA A 283 17.76 0.85 7.96
C ALA A 283 19.29 0.84 7.96
N THR A 284 19.92 1.87 8.56
CA THR A 284 21.38 2.02 8.55
C THR A 284 22.09 0.97 9.40
N GLN A 285 21.48 0.51 10.50
CA GLN A 285 21.97 -0.64 11.30
C GLN A 285 22.04 -1.94 10.49
N LYS A 286 21.21 -2.06 9.44
CA LYS A 286 21.27 -3.20 8.50
C LYS A 286 22.23 -2.97 7.32
N GLY A 287 23.04 -1.92 7.38
CA GLY A 287 24.01 -1.59 6.32
C GLY A 287 23.41 -0.88 5.11
N ILE A 288 22.14 -0.48 5.18
CA ILE A 288 21.44 0.22 4.09
C ILE A 288 21.76 1.71 4.17
N THR A 289 22.07 2.33 3.05
CA THR A 289 22.23 3.79 2.96
C THR A 289 20.85 4.43 2.74
N VAL A 290 20.51 5.38 3.59
CA VAL A 290 19.23 6.10 3.55
C VAL A 290 19.44 7.47 2.92
N ILE A 291 18.68 7.81 1.91
CA ILE A 291 18.62 9.14 1.30
C ILE A 291 17.29 9.78 1.68
N GLY A 292 17.32 10.75 2.58
CA GLY A 292 16.15 11.55 2.94
C GLY A 292 16.00 12.71 1.98
N VAL A 293 14.92 12.73 1.21
CA VAL A 293 14.66 13.76 0.19
C VAL A 293 13.63 14.76 0.69
N ILE A 294 14.00 16.03 0.65
CA ILE A 294 13.05 17.15 0.81
C ILE A 294 12.65 17.58 -0.59
N PHE A 295 11.41 17.24 -0.96
CA PHE A 295 10.91 17.48 -2.31
C PHE A 295 10.65 18.97 -2.57
N PRO A 296 10.89 19.46 -3.81
CA PRO A 296 10.61 20.82 -4.19
C PRO A 296 9.11 21.10 -4.16
N GLN A 297 8.74 22.30 -3.72
CA GLN A 297 7.38 22.83 -3.75
C GLN A 297 7.39 24.18 -4.46
N ASN A 298 6.21 24.76 -4.68
CA ASN A 298 6.08 26.06 -5.34
C ASN A 298 7.07 27.10 -4.73
N PRO A 299 8.00 27.65 -5.52
CA PRO A 299 9.01 28.56 -5.01
C PRO A 299 8.44 29.84 -4.40
N ASP A 300 7.19 30.22 -4.71
CA ASP A 300 6.55 31.39 -4.16
C ASP A 300 6.18 31.27 -2.68
N TYR A 301 6.22 30.05 -2.10
CA TYR A 301 6.12 29.90 -0.64
C TYR A 301 7.22 30.67 0.10
N ARG A 302 8.39 30.90 -0.52
CA ARG A 302 9.44 31.75 0.06
C ARG A 302 9.00 33.19 0.36
N LYS A 303 7.96 33.66 -0.32
CA LYS A 303 7.37 34.99 -0.12
C LYS A 303 6.33 35.03 1.02
N THR A 304 6.02 33.88 1.58
CA THR A 304 5.09 33.70 2.69
C THR A 304 5.83 33.30 3.97
N GLY A 305 5.16 33.26 5.10
CA GLY A 305 5.72 32.72 6.35
C GLY A 305 5.65 31.19 6.43
N ALA A 306 5.07 30.54 5.43
CA ALA A 306 4.89 29.09 5.38
C ALA A 306 6.06 28.41 4.66
N TRP A 307 6.35 27.16 5.08
CA TRP A 307 7.27 26.28 4.38
C TRP A 307 6.68 25.78 3.05
N GLY A 308 5.40 25.47 3.03
CA GLY A 308 4.73 24.88 1.89
C GLY A 308 3.21 24.88 2.04
N ARG A 309 2.54 24.05 1.22
CA ARG A 309 1.08 23.96 1.09
C ARG A 309 0.32 23.84 2.41
N TYR A 310 0.84 23.09 3.36
CA TYR A 310 0.15 22.83 4.63
C TYR A 310 0.44 23.85 5.72
N GLY A 311 1.04 24.98 5.39
CA GLY A 311 1.14 26.13 6.27
C GLY A 311 2.12 26.02 7.42
N LEU A 312 3.00 25.00 7.42
CA LEU A 312 4.05 24.90 8.43
C LEU A 312 4.86 26.20 8.49
N LYS A 313 5.04 26.75 9.69
CA LYS A 313 5.91 27.92 9.87
C LYS A 313 7.33 27.61 9.42
N ARG A 314 7.90 28.50 8.61
CA ARG A 314 9.25 28.33 8.08
C ARG A 314 10.30 28.14 9.16
N SER A 315 10.17 28.84 10.29
CA SER A 315 11.08 28.70 11.43
C SER A 315 11.06 27.30 12.03
N LEU A 316 9.90 26.64 12.06
CA LEU A 316 9.79 25.26 12.51
C LEU A 316 10.42 24.29 11.49
N ALA A 317 10.17 24.48 10.20
CA ALA A 317 10.81 23.69 9.16
C ALA A 317 12.33 23.76 9.23
N LEU A 318 12.89 24.96 9.43
CA LEU A 318 14.33 25.15 9.63
C LEU A 318 14.86 24.39 10.86
N SER A 319 14.10 24.37 11.95
CA SER A 319 14.49 23.60 13.14
C SER A 319 14.55 22.10 12.87
N VAL A 320 13.64 21.58 12.03
CA VAL A 320 13.69 20.16 11.63
C VAL A 320 14.87 19.88 10.73
N LEU A 321 15.09 20.74 9.74
CA LEU A 321 16.23 20.61 8.84
C LEU A 321 17.54 20.56 9.63
N ASP A 322 17.76 21.47 10.57
CA ASP A 322 18.94 21.47 11.46
C ASP A 322 19.10 20.13 12.21
N ARG A 323 18.00 19.55 12.68
CA ARG A 323 18.05 18.24 13.36
C ARG A 323 18.37 17.11 12.41
N LEU A 324 17.81 17.11 11.20
CA LEU A 324 18.11 16.11 10.17
C LEU A 324 19.57 16.22 9.67
N GLU A 325 20.08 17.43 9.52
CA GLU A 325 21.49 17.68 9.20
C GLU A 325 22.42 17.15 10.29
N LYS A 326 22.07 17.33 11.55
CA LYS A 326 22.83 16.76 12.68
C LYS A 326 22.82 15.22 12.61
N ILE A 327 21.69 14.58 12.31
CA ILE A 327 21.63 13.13 12.12
C ILE A 327 22.54 12.72 10.95
N SER A 328 22.51 13.43 9.83
CA SER A 328 23.36 13.16 8.67
C SER A 328 24.86 13.31 8.98
N THR A 329 25.22 14.26 9.83
CA THR A 329 26.61 14.45 10.26
C THR A 329 27.12 13.29 11.13
N ILE A 330 26.26 12.72 11.96
CA ILE A 330 26.62 11.64 12.90
C ILE A 330 26.55 10.27 12.21
N ASN A 331 25.60 10.08 11.32
CA ASN A 331 25.34 8.81 10.65
C ASN A 331 25.78 8.87 9.17
N PRO A 332 26.97 8.33 8.81
CA PRO A 332 27.49 8.42 7.45
C PRO A 332 26.68 7.64 6.41
N ARG A 333 25.74 6.81 6.85
CA ARG A 333 24.79 6.10 5.96
C ARG A 333 23.47 6.84 5.80
N PHE A 334 23.30 8.01 6.39
CA PHE A 334 22.17 8.87 6.14
C PHE A 334 22.61 10.13 5.39
N ILE A 335 22.01 10.37 4.26
CA ILE A 335 22.28 11.53 3.41
C ILE A 335 21.00 12.35 3.31
N LEU A 336 21.07 13.61 3.69
CA LEU A 336 19.99 14.56 3.50
C LEU A 336 20.15 15.22 2.13
N LEU A 337 19.17 15.05 1.26
CA LEU A 337 19.09 15.68 -0.06
C LEU A 337 17.95 16.72 -0.03
N ASP A 338 18.30 17.98 0.21
CA ASP A 338 17.33 19.08 0.15
C ASP A 338 17.20 19.58 -1.30
N GLU A 339 16.14 19.19 -1.96
CA GLU A 339 15.80 19.64 -3.31
C GLU A 339 14.81 20.81 -3.30
N ASN A 340 14.30 21.20 -2.10
CA ASN A 340 13.42 22.36 -1.96
C ASN A 340 14.22 23.67 -1.78
N LEU A 341 15.36 23.62 -1.10
CA LEU A 341 16.24 24.79 -0.86
C LEU A 341 15.47 26.04 -0.38
N MET A 342 14.52 25.88 0.53
CA MET A 342 13.64 26.98 0.99
C MET A 342 12.88 27.69 -0.15
N GLY A 343 12.61 27.00 -1.26
CA GLY A 343 11.97 27.53 -2.46
C GLY A 343 12.96 28.17 -3.45
N GLU A 344 14.28 28.05 -3.23
CA GLU A 344 15.32 28.54 -4.16
C GLU A 344 15.81 27.45 -5.13
N HIS A 345 15.05 26.36 -5.24
CA HIS A 345 15.34 25.26 -6.14
C HIS A 345 15.26 25.67 -7.63
N ASP A 346 15.89 24.88 -8.48
CA ASP A 346 15.98 25.12 -9.92
C ASP A 346 14.98 24.28 -10.76
N TYR A 347 13.88 23.85 -10.14
CA TYR A 347 12.78 23.19 -10.86
C TYR A 347 11.87 24.24 -11.49
N ALA A 348 11.93 24.32 -12.84
CA ALA A 348 11.11 25.24 -13.60
C ALA A 348 9.61 24.96 -13.45
N ASN A 349 8.77 25.97 -13.70
CA ASN A 349 7.30 25.82 -13.63
C ASN A 349 6.79 24.66 -14.51
N SER A 350 7.38 24.41 -15.66
CA SER A 350 7.04 23.29 -16.56
C SER A 350 7.43 21.90 -16.02
N MET A 351 8.07 21.81 -14.88
CA MET A 351 8.47 20.59 -14.20
C MET A 351 7.54 20.22 -13.04
N ALA A 352 6.55 21.06 -12.75
CA ALA A 352 5.57 20.84 -11.71
C ALA A 352 4.24 20.34 -12.28
N ALA A 353 3.56 19.54 -11.49
CA ALA A 353 2.18 19.13 -11.73
C ALA A 353 1.20 20.12 -11.06
N ASN A 354 1.55 20.54 -9.86
CA ASN A 354 0.79 21.48 -9.04
C ASN A 354 1.72 22.12 -7.98
N ILE A 355 1.16 22.74 -6.98
CA ILE A 355 1.88 23.53 -5.97
C ILE A 355 2.91 22.77 -5.14
N ASP A 356 2.84 21.44 -5.05
CA ASP A 356 3.71 20.64 -4.20
C ASP A 356 4.11 19.27 -4.81
N HIS A 357 3.84 19.06 -6.11
CA HIS A 357 4.19 17.85 -6.82
C HIS A 357 4.96 18.12 -8.11
N LEU A 358 5.93 17.27 -8.37
CA LEU A 358 6.60 17.21 -9.66
C LEU A 358 5.73 16.46 -10.68
N CYS A 359 5.84 16.85 -11.95
CA CYS A 359 5.34 16.06 -13.06
C CYS A 359 6.47 15.19 -13.66
N PRO A 360 6.23 14.32 -14.64
CA PRO A 360 7.25 13.44 -15.20
C PRO A 360 8.56 14.13 -15.62
N ARG A 361 8.51 15.39 -16.06
CA ARG A 361 9.72 16.17 -16.40
C ARG A 361 10.53 16.51 -15.14
N GLY A 362 9.87 16.91 -14.06
CA GLY A 362 10.52 17.19 -12.79
C GLY A 362 11.02 15.92 -12.12
N ALA A 363 10.25 14.85 -12.20
CA ALA A 363 10.65 13.53 -11.72
C ALA A 363 11.91 13.03 -12.43
N ALA A 364 12.03 13.21 -13.74
CA ALA A 364 13.21 12.84 -14.49
C ALA A 364 14.46 13.59 -13.99
N LYS A 365 14.35 14.89 -13.71
CA LYS A 365 15.44 15.68 -13.15
C LYS A 365 15.86 15.20 -11.77
N LEU A 366 14.90 15.00 -10.87
CA LEU A 366 15.16 14.51 -9.52
C LEU A 366 15.77 13.11 -9.54
N THR A 367 15.23 12.22 -10.34
CA THR A 367 15.75 10.85 -10.46
C THR A 367 17.19 10.83 -11.00
N ALA A 368 17.52 11.69 -11.96
CA ALA A 368 18.88 11.81 -12.48
C ALA A 368 19.86 12.29 -11.36
N ARG A 369 19.44 13.19 -10.48
CA ARG A 369 20.23 13.63 -9.33
C ARG A 369 20.43 12.50 -8.32
N LEU A 370 19.37 11.76 -7.99
CA LEU A 370 19.44 10.59 -7.13
C LEU A 370 20.36 9.52 -7.73
N ASP A 371 20.21 9.19 -9.03
CA ASP A 371 21.10 8.23 -9.70
C ASP A 371 22.57 8.67 -9.65
N SER A 372 22.84 9.95 -9.90
CA SER A 372 24.18 10.52 -9.80
C SER A 372 24.74 10.38 -8.38
N LEU A 373 23.94 10.71 -7.37
CA LEU A 373 24.33 10.56 -5.96
C LEU A 373 24.64 9.10 -5.63
N LEU A 374 23.75 8.16 -5.97
CA LEU A 374 23.95 6.73 -5.67
C LEU A 374 25.21 6.17 -6.33
N ARG A 375 25.60 6.67 -7.50
CA ARG A 375 26.84 6.26 -8.18
C ARG A 375 28.10 6.69 -7.43
N THR A 376 28.04 7.77 -6.65
CA THR A 376 29.17 8.22 -5.83
C THR A 376 29.35 7.42 -4.53
N LEU A 377 28.30 6.70 -4.09
CA LEU A 377 28.25 5.97 -2.82
C LEU A 377 28.72 4.50 -2.93
N LYS A 378 29.50 4.17 -3.92
CA LYS A 378 29.99 2.79 -4.16
C LYS A 378 31.08 2.39 -3.18
#